data_2fb9de135c7087675d9d57a55b716862
#
_entry.id   2fb9de135c7087675d9d57a55b716862
#
_cell.length_a   1.000
_cell.length_b   1.000
_cell.length_c   1.000
_cell.angle_alpha   90.00
_cell.angle_beta   90.00
_cell.angle_gamma   90.00
#
_symmetry.space_group_name_H-M   'P 1'
#
loop_
_entity.id
_entity.type
_entity.pdbx_description
1 polymer ?
#
loop_
_entity_poly.entity_id
_entity_poly.type
_entity_poly.pdbx_seq_one_letter_code
_entity_poly.pdbx_strand_id
1 'polypeptide(L)'
;MILKIADNIYSPMGFTTAENYAAVKQGRSMLESYPAGTMDLPEAFTASLFHWDEVEMTDGCTPFESIVIQSVGRALAQTTVDVSSDRVLFILSTTKGNVHLLDSRSPRFPEERVLLGEAAATVTRHFGFSRTPLVVSNACISGLSAQITAMRLLESGACDIAVVCGADIQSRFIISGFGSFKALSPMECRPFDIERLGLNLGEAAATIIYTRSETQGEKGQWQAVSGAVRNDAFHISGPSPKGEGSYRAIRAAMGDTAPDELAFINVHGTSTMYNDEMESAAIDRAGLLDIPVNSLKGYYGHTMGAAGVLETILSMAAVDDGTILGTRGYEELGVSHKVKLSAQNAPTTKQAFLKLLSGFGGCNAAMGFRRRS
;
A
#
# COMPACT_ATOMS: atom_id res chain seq x y z
N MET A 1 -20.44 5.81 -10.17
CA MET A 1 -19.68 4.81 -9.39
C MET A 1 -18.22 4.84 -9.80
N ILE A 2 -17.29 4.47 -8.90
CA ILE A 2 -15.86 4.39 -9.21
C ILE A 2 -15.47 2.93 -9.31
N LEU A 3 -15.04 2.53 -10.51
CA LEU A 3 -14.74 1.13 -10.83
C LEU A 3 -13.26 0.95 -11.15
N LYS A 4 -12.66 -0.16 -10.68
CA LYS A 4 -11.34 -0.60 -11.11
C LYS A 4 -11.44 -1.21 -12.51
N ILE A 5 -10.52 -0.82 -13.40
CA ILE A 5 -10.46 -1.37 -14.76
C ILE A 5 -9.16 -2.15 -15.02
N ALA A 6 -8.06 -1.86 -14.32
CA ALA A 6 -6.81 -2.58 -14.44
C ALA A 6 -5.96 -2.42 -13.18
N ASP A 7 -4.95 -3.29 -13.02
CA ASP A 7 -3.94 -3.17 -11.97
C ASP A 7 -2.64 -3.89 -12.34
N ASN A 8 -1.57 -3.56 -11.63
CA ASN A 8 -0.34 -4.34 -11.62
C ASN A 8 0.43 -4.16 -10.30
N ILE A 9 1.06 -5.21 -9.83
CA ILE A 9 2.05 -5.19 -8.75
C ILE A 9 3.40 -5.56 -9.34
N TYR A 10 4.40 -4.70 -9.10
CA TYR A 10 5.79 -4.89 -9.42
C TYR A 10 6.61 -4.87 -8.13
N SER A 11 7.10 -6.02 -7.70
CA SER A 11 7.78 -6.18 -6.41
C SER A 11 8.87 -7.24 -6.49
N PRO A 12 9.73 -7.39 -5.47
CA PRO A 12 10.69 -8.50 -5.39
C PRO A 12 10.06 -9.89 -5.49
N MET A 13 8.77 -10.02 -5.21
CA MET A 13 8.04 -11.29 -5.25
C MET A 13 7.56 -11.68 -6.65
N GLY A 14 7.52 -10.72 -7.58
CA GLY A 14 7.08 -10.91 -8.96
C GLY A 14 6.70 -9.58 -9.62
N PHE A 15 6.58 -9.58 -10.93
CA PHE A 15 6.39 -8.38 -11.75
C PHE A 15 4.96 -8.17 -12.24
N THR A 16 4.07 -9.09 -11.86
CA THR A 16 2.63 -9.03 -12.17
C THR A 16 1.80 -9.28 -10.92
N THR A 17 0.55 -8.84 -10.91
CA THR A 17 -0.40 -9.11 -9.82
C THR A 17 -0.60 -10.61 -9.60
N ALA A 18 -0.67 -11.39 -10.69
CA ALA A 18 -0.88 -12.84 -10.61
C ALA A 18 0.30 -13.56 -9.92
N GLU A 19 1.55 -13.21 -10.26
CA GLU A 19 2.76 -13.76 -9.63
C GLU A 19 2.80 -13.42 -8.14
N ASN A 20 2.56 -12.15 -7.80
CA ASN A 20 2.53 -11.69 -6.41
C ASN A 20 1.45 -12.40 -5.59
N TYR A 21 0.24 -12.50 -6.13
CA TYR A 21 -0.86 -13.18 -5.45
C TYR A 21 -0.57 -14.68 -5.24
N ALA A 22 -0.08 -15.37 -6.27
CA ALA A 22 0.28 -16.79 -6.19
C ALA A 22 1.35 -17.04 -5.11
N ALA A 23 2.36 -16.17 -5.03
CA ALA A 23 3.42 -16.25 -4.03
C ALA A 23 2.89 -16.07 -2.60
N VAL A 24 2.09 -15.01 -2.37
CA VAL A 24 1.47 -14.74 -1.05
C VAL A 24 0.54 -15.87 -0.63
N LYS A 25 -0.29 -16.38 -1.55
CA LYS A 25 -1.21 -17.50 -1.28
C LYS A 25 -0.46 -18.77 -0.85
N GLN A 26 0.76 -18.97 -1.38
CA GLN A 26 1.67 -20.08 -0.99
C GLN A 26 2.45 -19.82 0.30
N GLY A 27 2.29 -18.66 0.93
CA GLY A 27 3.01 -18.28 2.14
C GLY A 27 4.44 -17.83 1.91
N ARG A 28 4.88 -17.58 0.65
CA ARG A 28 6.23 -17.08 0.36
C ARG A 28 6.39 -15.64 0.85
N SER A 29 7.59 -15.33 1.35
CA SER A 29 8.03 -13.99 1.75
C SER A 29 9.32 -13.64 1.02
N MET A 30 9.54 -12.35 0.80
CA MET A 30 10.81 -11.82 0.29
C MET A 30 11.58 -11.04 1.35
N LEU A 31 11.23 -11.25 2.64
CA LEU A 31 12.00 -10.71 3.74
C LEU A 31 13.30 -11.49 3.88
N GLU A 32 14.43 -10.79 3.73
CA GLU A 32 15.79 -11.31 3.82
C GLU A 32 16.60 -10.49 4.82
N SER A 33 17.56 -11.14 5.48
CA SER A 33 18.48 -10.48 6.39
C SER A 33 19.71 -9.97 5.64
N TYR A 34 19.99 -8.69 5.77
CA TYR A 34 21.13 -8.01 5.19
C TYR A 34 22.18 -7.73 6.28
N PRO A 35 23.47 -8.10 6.05
CA PRO A 35 24.51 -7.91 7.05
C PRO A 35 24.86 -6.44 7.25
N ALA A 36 25.50 -6.14 8.37
CA ALA A 36 26.12 -4.83 8.61
C ALA A 36 27.09 -4.48 7.47
N GLY A 37 27.10 -3.20 7.06
CA GLY A 37 27.82 -2.71 5.88
C GLY A 37 26.97 -2.64 4.61
N THR A 38 25.84 -3.33 4.53
CA THR A 38 24.91 -3.18 3.40
C THR A 38 24.36 -1.76 3.38
N MET A 39 24.38 -1.09 2.22
CA MET A 39 23.99 0.33 2.07
C MET A 39 24.76 1.27 3.03
N ASP A 40 26.01 0.94 3.39
CA ASP A 40 26.84 1.67 4.38
C ASP A 40 26.16 1.83 5.75
N LEU A 41 25.27 0.90 6.12
CA LEU A 41 24.61 0.89 7.43
C LEU A 41 25.45 0.14 8.47
N PRO A 42 25.58 0.66 9.70
CA PRO A 42 26.42 0.04 10.73
C PRO A 42 25.82 -1.25 11.31
N GLU A 43 24.50 -1.45 11.18
CA GLU A 43 23.78 -2.57 11.75
C GLU A 43 23.13 -3.44 10.65
N ALA A 44 22.98 -4.72 10.93
CA ALA A 44 22.21 -5.63 10.09
C ALA A 44 20.72 -5.26 10.15
N PHE A 45 20.00 -5.51 9.07
CA PHE A 45 18.56 -5.26 8.99
C PHE A 45 17.86 -6.34 8.17
N THR A 46 16.54 -6.45 8.32
CA THR A 46 15.69 -7.35 7.53
C THR A 46 14.75 -6.53 6.66
N ALA A 47 14.70 -6.83 5.36
CA ALA A 47 13.89 -6.10 4.39
C ALA A 47 13.53 -6.98 3.18
N SER A 48 12.57 -6.53 2.37
CA SER A 48 12.26 -7.10 1.06
C SER A 48 12.73 -6.13 -0.02
N LEU A 49 13.88 -6.40 -0.62
CA LEU A 49 14.53 -5.53 -1.61
C LEU A 49 14.53 -6.19 -2.99
N PHE A 50 14.52 -5.38 -4.04
CA PHE A 50 14.72 -5.87 -5.41
C PHE A 50 16.15 -6.40 -5.62
N HIS A 51 16.26 -7.50 -6.33
CA HIS A 51 17.47 -7.90 -7.03
C HIS A 51 17.54 -7.04 -8.30
N TRP A 52 18.29 -5.93 -8.24
CA TRP A 52 18.29 -4.90 -9.28
C TRP A 52 18.80 -5.36 -10.64
N ASP A 53 19.51 -6.47 -10.71
CA ASP A 53 19.93 -7.17 -11.94
C ASP A 53 18.77 -7.87 -12.68
N GLU A 54 17.68 -8.15 -11.97
CA GLU A 54 16.44 -8.72 -12.52
C GLU A 54 15.42 -7.64 -12.93
N VAL A 55 15.65 -6.37 -12.52
CA VAL A 55 14.73 -5.27 -12.77
C VAL A 55 15.00 -4.64 -14.14
N GLU A 56 13.97 -4.55 -14.97
CA GLU A 56 14.05 -3.86 -16.26
C GLU A 56 14.17 -2.35 -16.05
N MET A 57 15.38 -1.82 -16.29
CA MET A 57 15.68 -0.40 -16.14
C MET A 57 15.28 0.38 -17.39
N THR A 58 14.68 1.56 -17.18
CA THR A 58 14.31 2.47 -18.25
C THR A 58 15.44 3.48 -18.48
N ASP A 59 15.87 3.66 -19.72
CA ASP A 59 16.95 4.58 -20.08
C ASP A 59 16.66 6.01 -19.62
N GLY A 60 17.64 6.65 -18.99
CA GLY A 60 17.53 8.01 -18.47
C GLY A 60 16.65 8.14 -17.21
N CYS A 61 16.15 7.04 -16.67
CA CYS A 61 15.36 6.99 -15.44
C CYS A 61 16.17 6.44 -14.27
N THR A 62 15.76 6.82 -13.06
CA THR A 62 16.31 6.25 -11.82
C THR A 62 15.72 4.86 -11.56
N PRO A 63 16.29 4.06 -10.63
CA PRO A 63 15.68 2.80 -10.21
C PRO A 63 14.23 2.96 -9.74
N PHE A 64 13.95 3.98 -8.93
CA PHE A 64 12.58 4.30 -8.49
C PHE A 64 11.64 4.58 -9.64
N GLU A 65 12.05 5.44 -10.59
CA GLU A 65 11.24 5.78 -11.76
C GLU A 65 11.02 4.58 -12.67
N SER A 66 12.03 3.72 -12.83
CA SER A 66 11.94 2.52 -13.65
C SER A 66 10.89 1.55 -13.14
N ILE A 67 10.84 1.24 -11.84
CA ILE A 67 9.79 0.37 -11.29
C ILE A 67 8.38 0.97 -11.40
N VAL A 68 8.26 2.31 -11.27
CA VAL A 68 6.99 3.01 -11.48
C VAL A 68 6.55 2.85 -12.95
N ILE A 69 7.45 3.09 -13.90
CA ILE A 69 7.18 2.94 -15.34
C ILE A 69 6.78 1.50 -15.67
N GLN A 70 7.49 0.50 -15.15
CA GLN A 70 7.16 -0.91 -15.35
C GLN A 70 5.76 -1.26 -14.82
N SER A 71 5.43 -0.83 -13.61
CA SER A 71 4.11 -1.10 -13.03
C SER A 71 2.98 -0.40 -13.79
N VAL A 72 3.16 0.89 -14.14
CA VAL A 72 2.17 1.67 -14.89
C VAL A 72 1.98 1.11 -16.30
N GLY A 73 3.08 0.79 -17.00
CA GLY A 73 3.02 0.24 -18.36
C GLY A 73 2.25 -1.08 -18.42
N ARG A 74 2.51 -1.99 -17.45
CA ARG A 74 1.80 -3.29 -17.37
C ARG A 74 0.32 -3.13 -17.02
N ALA A 75 -0.04 -2.14 -16.19
CA ALA A 75 -1.44 -1.84 -15.91
C ALA A 75 -2.15 -1.23 -17.13
N LEU A 76 -1.53 -0.25 -17.81
CA LEU A 76 -2.07 0.37 -19.02
C LEU A 76 -2.25 -0.62 -20.16
N ALA A 77 -1.33 -1.59 -20.32
CA ALA A 77 -1.41 -2.63 -21.35
C ALA A 77 -2.67 -3.52 -21.27
N GLN A 78 -3.37 -3.51 -20.12
CA GLN A 78 -4.64 -4.22 -19.93
C GLN A 78 -5.86 -3.38 -20.34
N THR A 79 -5.66 -2.17 -20.85
CA THR A 79 -6.71 -1.20 -21.12
C THR A 79 -6.56 -0.58 -22.51
N THR A 80 -7.59 0.15 -22.94
CA THR A 80 -7.55 1.02 -24.13
C THR A 80 -7.50 2.50 -23.74
N VAL A 81 -6.99 2.83 -22.54
CA VAL A 81 -6.94 4.20 -22.03
C VAL A 81 -5.98 5.04 -22.88
N ASP A 82 -6.49 6.13 -23.44
CA ASP A 82 -5.69 7.15 -24.09
C ASP A 82 -5.16 8.15 -23.05
N VAL A 83 -3.91 7.96 -22.63
CA VAL A 83 -3.25 8.79 -21.61
C VAL A 83 -3.01 10.24 -22.09
N SER A 84 -3.08 10.52 -23.40
CA SER A 84 -2.96 11.87 -23.96
C SER A 84 -4.23 12.72 -23.78
N SER A 85 -5.34 12.08 -23.36
CA SER A 85 -6.58 12.80 -23.02
C SER A 85 -6.40 13.67 -21.78
N ASP A 86 -6.93 14.89 -21.81
CA ASP A 86 -6.99 15.81 -20.66
C ASP A 86 -7.96 15.33 -19.56
N ARG A 87 -8.71 14.23 -19.81
CA ARG A 87 -9.60 13.57 -18.86
C ARG A 87 -8.93 12.42 -18.10
N VAL A 88 -7.65 12.10 -18.39
CA VAL A 88 -6.87 11.08 -17.71
C VAL A 88 -5.85 11.73 -16.77
N LEU A 89 -5.86 11.35 -15.50
CA LEU A 89 -4.97 11.89 -14.49
C LEU A 89 -4.05 10.81 -13.94
N PHE A 90 -2.75 11.09 -13.90
CA PHE A 90 -1.77 10.28 -13.18
C PHE A 90 -1.58 10.80 -11.75
N ILE A 91 -1.62 9.88 -10.77
CA ILE A 91 -1.41 10.18 -9.35
C ILE A 91 -0.29 9.28 -8.83
N LEU A 92 0.84 9.88 -8.45
CA LEU A 92 1.95 9.19 -7.81
C LEU A 92 1.79 9.25 -6.29
N SER A 93 1.81 8.10 -5.65
CA SER A 93 1.93 7.96 -4.20
C SER A 93 3.33 7.51 -3.84
N THR A 94 4.04 8.31 -3.09
CA THR A 94 5.39 7.97 -2.60
C THR A 94 5.72 8.75 -1.35
N THR A 95 6.55 8.19 -0.48
CA THR A 95 7.01 8.91 0.70
C THR A 95 8.31 9.64 0.47
N LYS A 96 9.19 9.14 -0.41
CA LYS A 96 10.56 9.60 -0.57
C LYS A 96 11.01 9.75 -2.03
N GLY A 97 10.36 9.06 -2.98
CA GLY A 97 10.76 9.11 -4.40
C GLY A 97 12.25 8.78 -4.59
N ASN A 98 12.95 9.67 -5.26
CA ASN A 98 14.37 9.55 -5.59
C ASN A 98 15.33 9.93 -4.45
N VAL A 99 14.94 9.83 -3.17
CA VAL A 99 15.80 10.25 -2.03
C VAL A 99 17.17 9.53 -1.99
N HIS A 100 17.27 8.34 -2.56
CA HIS A 100 18.52 7.58 -2.67
C HIS A 100 19.62 8.34 -3.46
N LEU A 101 19.26 9.30 -4.30
CA LEU A 101 20.23 10.16 -5.00
C LEU A 101 21.02 11.05 -4.04
N LEU A 102 20.52 11.28 -2.82
CA LEU A 102 21.25 12.01 -1.79
C LEU A 102 22.35 11.16 -1.13
N ASP A 103 22.21 9.83 -1.13
CA ASP A 103 23.20 8.90 -0.56
C ASP A 103 24.45 8.79 -1.45
N SER A 104 24.26 8.87 -2.76
CA SER A 104 25.34 8.92 -3.73
C SER A 104 25.28 10.26 -4.45
N ARG A 105 26.33 11.08 -4.36
CA ARG A 105 26.46 12.25 -5.23
C ARG A 105 26.66 11.80 -6.68
N SER A 106 25.59 11.27 -7.27
CA SER A 106 25.64 10.75 -8.64
C SER A 106 25.57 11.93 -9.62
N PRO A 107 26.62 12.18 -10.41
CA PRO A 107 26.58 13.22 -11.45
C PRO A 107 25.63 12.87 -12.61
N ARG A 108 25.04 11.67 -12.59
CA ARG A 108 24.16 11.18 -13.67
C ARG A 108 22.79 11.88 -13.70
N PHE A 109 22.30 12.36 -12.56
CA PHE A 109 21.00 13.02 -12.45
C PHE A 109 21.14 14.39 -11.81
N PRO A 110 20.39 15.41 -12.26
CA PRO A 110 20.39 16.74 -11.65
C PRO A 110 19.76 16.66 -10.23
N GLU A 111 20.13 17.62 -9.35
CA GLU A 111 19.68 17.64 -7.95
C GLU A 111 18.15 17.72 -7.82
N GLU A 112 17.48 18.41 -8.74
CA GLU A 112 16.02 18.58 -8.77
C GLU A 112 15.30 17.24 -8.92
N ARG A 113 15.99 16.19 -9.43
CA ARG A 113 15.41 14.85 -9.59
C ARG A 113 14.99 14.22 -8.28
N VAL A 114 15.48 14.72 -7.14
CA VAL A 114 15.04 14.29 -5.80
C VAL A 114 13.62 14.77 -5.49
N LEU A 115 13.16 15.86 -6.13
CA LEU A 115 11.82 16.39 -5.90
C LEU A 115 10.76 15.42 -6.42
N LEU A 116 9.77 15.14 -5.57
CA LEU A 116 8.72 14.16 -5.89
C LEU A 116 7.93 14.56 -7.16
N GLY A 117 7.74 15.87 -7.38
CA GLY A 117 7.09 16.40 -8.57
C GLY A 117 7.86 16.10 -9.85
N GLU A 118 9.21 16.18 -9.82
CA GLU A 118 10.06 15.86 -10.97
C GLU A 118 10.06 14.36 -11.29
N ALA A 119 10.07 13.50 -10.27
CA ALA A 119 9.90 12.06 -10.47
C ALA A 119 8.55 11.74 -11.15
N ALA A 120 7.46 12.32 -10.68
CA ALA A 120 6.14 12.15 -11.28
C ALA A 120 6.08 12.71 -12.72
N ALA A 121 6.67 13.88 -12.96
CA ALA A 121 6.74 14.49 -14.30
C ALA A 121 7.56 13.66 -15.28
N THR A 122 8.61 12.98 -14.80
CA THR A 122 9.40 12.07 -15.64
C THR A 122 8.57 10.87 -16.09
N VAL A 123 7.81 10.26 -15.19
CA VAL A 123 6.90 9.14 -15.52
C VAL A 123 5.84 9.60 -16.52
N THR A 124 5.20 10.75 -16.30
CA THR A 124 4.16 11.24 -17.21
C THR A 124 4.70 11.59 -18.60
N ARG A 125 5.91 12.17 -18.69
CA ARG A 125 6.58 12.41 -19.98
C ARG A 125 6.87 11.10 -20.73
N HIS A 126 7.30 10.05 -20.02
CA HIS A 126 7.57 8.74 -20.63
C HIS A 126 6.34 8.17 -21.35
N PHE A 127 5.16 8.29 -20.76
CA PHE A 127 3.91 7.76 -21.33
C PHE A 127 3.15 8.77 -22.22
N GLY A 128 3.51 10.05 -22.21
CA GLY A 128 2.82 11.08 -22.96
C GLY A 128 1.51 11.57 -22.32
N PHE A 129 1.40 11.51 -20.98
CA PHE A 129 0.25 12.13 -20.29
C PHE A 129 0.21 13.65 -20.57
N SER A 130 -0.97 14.17 -20.93
CA SER A 130 -1.16 15.58 -21.19
C SER A 130 -1.29 16.43 -19.94
N ARG A 131 -1.80 15.84 -18.84
CA ARG A 131 -2.03 16.55 -17.58
C ARG A 131 -0.81 16.52 -16.67
N THR A 132 -0.63 17.61 -15.92
CA THR A 132 0.30 17.63 -14.79
C THR A 132 -0.09 16.56 -13.76
N PRO A 133 0.84 15.69 -13.33
CA PRO A 133 0.57 14.67 -12.34
C PRO A 133 0.26 15.26 -10.97
N LEU A 134 -0.50 14.52 -10.17
CA LEU A 134 -0.59 14.76 -8.73
C LEU A 134 0.41 13.89 -7.99
N VAL A 135 1.00 14.43 -6.93
CA VAL A 135 1.79 13.64 -5.97
C VAL A 135 1.09 13.66 -4.63
N VAL A 136 0.88 12.48 -4.07
CA VAL A 136 0.34 12.29 -2.74
C VAL A 136 1.43 11.69 -1.85
N SER A 137 1.91 12.51 -0.90
CA SER A 137 2.89 12.08 0.11
C SER A 137 2.33 12.39 1.50
N ASN A 138 1.86 11.34 2.18
CA ASN A 138 1.23 11.41 3.49
C ASN A 138 1.68 10.21 4.34
N ALA A 139 2.98 10.15 4.63
CA ALA A 139 3.59 9.04 5.35
C ALA A 139 3.13 7.66 4.82
N CYS A 140 2.92 6.70 5.70
CA CYS A 140 2.56 5.31 5.34
C CYS A 140 1.17 5.18 4.70
N ILE A 141 0.29 6.16 4.88
CA ILE A 141 -1.06 6.14 4.30
C ILE A 141 -1.13 6.69 2.87
N SER A 142 0.01 7.10 2.29
CA SER A 142 0.06 7.76 0.98
C SER A 142 -0.71 7.01 -0.10
N GLY A 143 -0.51 5.69 -0.23
CA GLY A 143 -1.15 4.87 -1.26
C GLY A 143 -2.67 4.80 -1.13
N LEU A 144 -3.20 4.77 0.08
CA LEU A 144 -4.64 4.79 0.30
C LEU A 144 -5.20 6.21 0.16
N SER A 145 -4.45 7.23 0.60
CA SER A 145 -4.80 8.64 0.38
C SER A 145 -4.88 9.00 -1.10
N ALA A 146 -3.97 8.45 -1.93
CA ALA A 146 -3.99 8.65 -3.38
C ALA A 146 -5.24 8.02 -4.02
N GLN A 147 -5.64 6.82 -3.61
CA GLN A 147 -6.87 6.18 -4.09
C GLN A 147 -8.12 6.96 -3.66
N ILE A 148 -8.17 7.46 -2.41
CA ILE A 148 -9.27 8.32 -1.91
C ILE A 148 -9.31 9.64 -2.70
N THR A 149 -8.16 10.21 -3.02
CA THR A 149 -8.07 11.43 -3.86
C THR A 149 -8.58 11.15 -5.27
N ALA A 150 -8.16 10.05 -5.89
CA ALA A 150 -8.65 9.61 -7.19
C ALA A 150 -10.18 9.45 -7.19
N MET A 151 -10.72 8.75 -6.19
CA MET A 151 -12.17 8.57 -6.04
C MET A 151 -12.91 9.91 -6.03
N ARG A 152 -12.45 10.87 -5.23
CA ARG A 152 -13.09 12.20 -5.13
C ARG A 152 -13.00 13.02 -6.44
N LEU A 153 -11.86 12.94 -7.13
CA LEU A 153 -11.68 13.63 -8.41
C LEU A 153 -12.56 13.04 -9.52
N LEU A 154 -12.71 11.72 -9.53
CA LEU A 154 -13.63 11.03 -10.42
C LEU A 154 -15.09 11.34 -10.09
N GLU A 155 -15.49 11.36 -8.82
CA GLU A 155 -16.84 11.70 -8.36
C GLU A 155 -17.22 13.13 -8.72
N SER A 156 -16.29 14.08 -8.57
CA SER A 156 -16.51 15.49 -8.94
C SER A 156 -16.50 15.74 -10.45
N GLY A 157 -16.13 14.74 -11.27
CA GLY A 157 -15.98 14.88 -12.70
C GLY A 157 -14.74 15.69 -13.12
N ALA A 158 -13.78 15.87 -12.22
CA ALA A 158 -12.51 16.54 -12.53
C ALA A 158 -11.62 15.73 -13.48
N CYS A 159 -11.81 14.40 -13.51
CA CYS A 159 -11.25 13.48 -14.51
C CYS A 159 -12.24 12.32 -14.72
N ASP A 160 -12.05 11.54 -15.78
CA ASP A 160 -12.86 10.34 -16.08
C ASP A 160 -12.08 9.07 -15.76
N ILE A 161 -10.75 9.14 -15.82
CA ILE A 161 -9.84 8.05 -15.51
C ILE A 161 -8.73 8.56 -14.59
N ALA A 162 -8.41 7.78 -13.56
CA ALA A 162 -7.29 8.02 -12.66
C ALA A 162 -6.35 6.81 -12.65
N VAL A 163 -5.10 7.01 -13.04
CA VAL A 163 -4.01 6.05 -12.95
C VAL A 163 -3.26 6.33 -11.65
N VAL A 164 -3.46 5.49 -10.64
CA VAL A 164 -2.84 5.65 -9.32
C VAL A 164 -1.70 4.66 -9.18
N CYS A 165 -0.47 5.15 -9.06
CA CYS A 165 0.69 4.33 -8.78
C CYS A 165 1.29 4.69 -7.42
N GLY A 166 1.44 3.68 -6.55
CA GLY A 166 2.15 3.80 -5.30
C GLY A 166 3.51 3.11 -5.40
N ALA A 167 4.60 3.80 -5.02
CA ALA A 167 5.93 3.23 -5.07
C ALA A 167 6.86 3.83 -4.02
N ASP A 168 7.74 3.00 -3.48
CA ASP A 168 8.94 3.41 -2.76
C ASP A 168 10.04 2.34 -2.92
N ILE A 169 11.29 2.78 -2.91
CA ILE A 169 12.49 1.95 -2.79
C ILE A 169 13.25 2.31 -1.51
N GLN A 170 14.12 1.42 -1.06
CA GLN A 170 14.89 1.64 0.15
C GLN A 170 16.22 2.37 -0.12
N SER A 171 16.71 3.06 0.89
CA SER A 171 17.98 3.75 0.88
C SER A 171 18.54 3.82 2.29
N ARG A 172 19.82 4.15 2.40
CA ARG A 172 20.48 4.41 3.70
C ARG A 172 19.67 5.43 4.52
N PHE A 173 19.21 6.52 3.88
CA PHE A 173 18.43 7.57 4.55
C PHE A 173 17.16 7.01 5.20
N ILE A 174 16.42 6.15 4.48
CA ILE A 174 15.15 5.60 4.97
C ILE A 174 15.40 4.60 6.11
N ILE A 175 16.30 3.64 5.90
CA ILE A 175 16.57 2.58 6.90
C ILE A 175 17.14 3.19 8.18
N SER A 176 18.10 4.14 8.07
CA SER A 176 18.63 4.87 9.23
C SER A 176 17.54 5.65 9.97
N GLY A 177 16.63 6.30 9.22
CA GLY A 177 15.51 7.03 9.79
C GLY A 177 14.60 6.15 10.63
N PHE A 178 14.18 5.00 10.10
CA PHE A 178 13.36 4.04 10.85
C PHE A 178 14.14 3.38 12.01
N GLY A 179 15.42 3.13 11.83
CA GLY A 179 16.33 2.66 12.89
C GLY A 179 16.39 3.65 14.06
N SER A 180 16.50 4.96 13.79
CA SER A 180 16.54 6.01 14.82
C SER A 180 15.27 6.08 15.67
N PHE A 181 14.11 5.70 15.11
CA PHE A 181 12.85 5.56 15.84
C PHE A 181 12.71 4.22 16.58
N LYS A 182 13.70 3.33 16.47
CA LYS A 182 13.63 1.95 17.01
C LYS A 182 12.38 1.19 16.52
N ALA A 183 12.00 1.44 15.28
CA ALA A 183 10.79 0.85 14.69
C ALA A 183 11.08 -0.44 13.91
N LEU A 184 12.36 -0.71 13.57
CA LEU A 184 12.77 -1.88 12.81
C LEU A 184 12.90 -3.12 13.69
N SER A 185 12.41 -4.25 13.16
CA SER A 185 12.67 -5.58 13.73
C SER A 185 14.00 -6.12 13.18
N PRO A 186 14.86 -6.73 14.02
CA PRO A 186 16.03 -7.46 13.56
C PRO A 186 15.70 -8.79 12.87
N MET A 187 14.48 -9.29 13.05
CA MET A 187 13.96 -10.53 12.48
C MET A 187 12.74 -10.24 11.60
N GLU A 188 12.20 -11.25 10.92
CA GLU A 188 10.94 -11.12 10.19
C GLU A 188 9.81 -10.60 11.11
N CYS A 189 9.07 -9.63 10.61
CA CYS A 189 7.99 -9.01 11.38
C CYS A 189 6.82 -9.98 11.61
N ARG A 190 6.19 -9.85 12.78
CA ARG A 190 5.10 -10.71 13.28
C ARG A 190 3.88 -9.85 13.65
N PRO A 191 3.07 -9.40 12.66
CA PRO A 191 1.95 -8.51 12.94
C PRO A 191 0.97 -9.11 13.96
N PHE A 192 0.59 -8.33 14.98
CA PHE A 192 -0.30 -8.66 16.09
C PHE A 192 0.17 -9.78 17.02
N ASP A 193 1.34 -10.35 16.78
CA ASP A 193 1.88 -11.42 17.61
C ASP A 193 2.42 -10.91 18.94
N ILE A 194 2.41 -11.77 19.97
CA ILE A 194 2.92 -11.45 21.30
C ILE A 194 4.43 -11.19 21.28
N GLU A 195 5.17 -11.82 20.36
CA GLU A 195 6.60 -11.67 20.20
C GLU A 195 7.00 -10.61 19.13
N ARG A 196 6.06 -9.74 18.72
CA ARG A 196 6.36 -8.69 17.75
C ARG A 196 7.38 -7.68 18.28
N LEU A 197 8.38 -7.36 17.47
CA LEU A 197 9.49 -6.48 17.86
C LEU A 197 9.56 -5.18 17.05
N GLY A 198 8.87 -5.11 15.91
CA GLY A 198 8.93 -3.99 14.99
C GLY A 198 8.64 -4.40 13.56
N LEU A 199 8.75 -3.45 12.65
CA LEU A 199 8.49 -3.66 11.22
C LEU A 199 9.76 -4.04 10.46
N ASN A 200 9.57 -4.61 9.28
CA ASN A 200 10.59 -4.64 8.24
C ASN A 200 10.17 -3.70 7.10
N LEU A 201 11.13 -3.18 6.37
CA LEU A 201 10.88 -2.35 5.18
C LEU A 201 10.79 -3.21 3.93
N GLY A 202 10.18 -2.68 2.89
CA GLY A 202 10.08 -3.34 1.58
C GLY A 202 10.05 -2.36 0.42
N GLU A 203 10.32 -2.87 -0.78
CA GLU A 203 10.28 -2.13 -2.03
C GLU A 203 9.14 -2.64 -2.90
N ALA A 204 8.44 -1.76 -3.57
CA ALA A 204 7.46 -2.12 -4.59
C ALA A 204 7.02 -0.89 -5.40
N ALA A 205 6.45 -1.16 -6.58
CA ALA A 205 5.55 -0.28 -7.29
C ALA A 205 4.23 -1.02 -7.55
N ALA A 206 3.11 -0.41 -7.27
CA ALA A 206 1.80 -0.98 -7.54
C ALA A 206 0.89 0.05 -8.19
N THR A 207 0.21 -0.33 -9.26
CA THR A 207 -0.65 0.55 -10.04
C THR A 207 -2.06 0.02 -10.06
N ILE A 208 -3.04 0.88 -9.84
CA ILE A 208 -4.46 0.61 -9.99
C ILE A 208 -5.10 1.72 -10.84
N ILE A 209 -5.94 1.34 -11.79
CA ILE A 209 -6.60 2.28 -12.69
C ILE A 209 -8.08 2.27 -12.39
N TYR A 210 -8.61 3.46 -12.09
CA TYR A 210 -10.01 3.69 -11.82
C TYR A 210 -10.69 4.50 -12.93
N THR A 211 -11.96 4.20 -13.18
CA THR A 211 -12.84 4.99 -14.04
C THR A 211 -14.12 5.38 -13.32
N ARG A 212 -14.70 6.49 -13.73
CA ARG A 212 -16.07 6.84 -13.36
C ARG A 212 -17.04 6.17 -14.33
N SER A 213 -18.02 5.45 -13.80
CA SER A 213 -19.11 4.88 -14.57
C SER A 213 -20.44 5.47 -14.15
N GLU A 214 -21.28 5.85 -15.11
CA GLU A 214 -22.66 6.28 -14.89
C GLU A 214 -23.62 5.08 -14.87
N THR A 215 -23.23 3.96 -15.46
CA THR A 215 -23.97 2.70 -15.44
C THR A 215 -23.60 1.86 -14.23
N GLN A 216 -24.39 0.82 -13.99
CA GLN A 216 -24.16 -0.06 -12.84
C GLN A 216 -22.86 -0.90 -12.91
N GLY A 217 -22.08 -0.82 -13.99
CA GLY A 217 -20.90 -1.66 -14.20
C GLY A 217 -21.28 -3.13 -14.44
N GLU A 218 -20.29 -3.95 -14.76
CA GLU A 218 -20.48 -5.38 -15.03
C GLU A 218 -20.33 -6.22 -13.74
N LYS A 219 -20.92 -7.41 -13.76
CA LYS A 219 -20.74 -8.41 -12.72
C LYS A 219 -19.25 -8.77 -12.58
N GLY A 220 -18.78 -8.85 -11.36
CA GLY A 220 -17.40 -9.18 -11.04
C GLY A 220 -16.45 -7.98 -11.00
N GLN A 221 -16.87 -6.79 -11.42
CA GLN A 221 -16.05 -5.58 -11.31
C GLN A 221 -15.90 -5.10 -9.86
N TRP A 222 -14.72 -4.55 -9.54
CA TRP A 222 -14.45 -3.95 -8.25
C TRP A 222 -14.87 -2.48 -8.21
N GLN A 223 -15.58 -2.12 -7.16
CA GLN A 223 -15.99 -0.76 -6.86
C GLN A 223 -15.26 -0.24 -5.63
N ALA A 224 -14.70 0.96 -5.72
CA ALA A 224 -14.31 1.77 -4.58
C ALA A 224 -15.59 2.41 -4.00
N VAL A 225 -16.00 2.01 -2.79
CA VAL A 225 -17.30 2.39 -2.22
C VAL A 225 -17.22 3.72 -1.50
N SER A 226 -16.27 3.83 -0.57
CA SER A 226 -16.08 5.03 0.26
C SER A 226 -14.67 5.04 0.85
N GLY A 227 -14.20 6.20 1.26
CA GLY A 227 -12.89 6.32 1.89
C GLY A 227 -12.73 7.60 2.68
N ALA A 228 -11.91 7.55 3.72
CA ALA A 228 -11.62 8.70 4.56
C ALA A 228 -10.18 8.71 5.07
N VAL A 229 -9.62 9.91 5.13
CA VAL A 229 -8.40 10.22 5.86
C VAL A 229 -8.78 10.98 7.12
N ARG A 230 -8.22 10.57 8.27
CA ARG A 230 -8.41 11.22 9.58
C ARG A 230 -7.07 11.36 10.29
N ASN A 231 -6.91 12.42 11.05
CA ASN A 231 -5.73 12.61 11.89
C ASN A 231 -6.16 12.59 13.37
N ASP A 232 -5.40 11.89 14.21
CA ASP A 232 -5.64 11.86 15.66
C ASP A 232 -4.83 12.90 16.43
N ALA A 233 -3.83 13.50 15.76
CA ALA A 233 -2.97 14.57 16.29
C ALA A 233 -2.35 14.26 17.67
N PHE A 234 -2.11 12.97 17.98
CA PHE A 234 -1.67 12.54 19.30
C PHE A 234 -0.16 12.73 19.50
N HIS A 235 0.66 12.16 18.60
CA HIS A 235 2.11 12.21 18.68
C HIS A 235 2.72 12.06 17.28
N ILE A 236 3.98 12.53 17.10
CA ILE A 236 4.65 12.49 15.79
C ILE A 236 4.93 11.08 15.29
N SER A 237 5.26 10.14 16.17
CA SER A 237 5.60 8.75 15.82
C SER A 237 4.75 7.69 16.51
N GLY A 238 3.94 8.06 17.51
CA GLY A 238 3.05 7.15 18.23
C GLY A 238 1.57 7.41 17.92
N PRO A 239 0.76 6.38 17.68
CA PRO A 239 -0.66 6.54 17.45
C PRO A 239 -1.41 6.84 18.77
N SER A 240 -2.62 7.38 18.66
CA SER A 240 -3.54 7.54 19.80
C SER A 240 -3.86 6.17 20.40
N PRO A 241 -3.65 5.95 21.73
CA PRO A 241 -3.93 4.63 22.34
C PRO A 241 -5.37 4.14 22.17
N LYS A 242 -6.31 5.06 21.99
CA LYS A 242 -7.74 4.75 21.77
C LYS A 242 -8.07 4.56 20.28
N GLY A 243 -7.11 4.68 19.37
CA GLY A 243 -7.32 4.55 17.94
C GLY A 243 -8.34 5.53 17.36
N GLU A 244 -8.44 6.76 17.88
CA GLU A 244 -9.51 7.70 17.51
C GLU A 244 -9.53 8.02 16.02
N GLY A 245 -8.35 8.29 15.43
CA GLY A 245 -8.24 8.59 14.01
C GLY A 245 -8.63 7.39 13.15
N SER A 246 -8.11 6.20 13.47
CA SER A 246 -8.43 4.95 12.77
C SER A 246 -9.92 4.59 12.91
N TYR A 247 -10.49 4.68 14.12
CA TYR A 247 -11.92 4.47 14.36
C TYR A 247 -12.80 5.38 13.48
N ARG A 248 -12.49 6.69 13.45
CA ARG A 248 -13.24 7.64 12.60
C ARG A 248 -13.06 7.36 11.09
N ALA A 249 -11.90 6.91 10.68
CA ALA A 249 -11.67 6.52 9.29
C ALA A 249 -12.47 5.26 8.94
N ILE A 250 -12.46 4.22 9.79
CA ILE A 250 -13.26 3.00 9.64
C ILE A 250 -14.74 3.33 9.50
N ARG A 251 -15.29 4.11 10.44
CA ARG A 251 -16.72 4.49 10.43
C ARG A 251 -17.13 5.18 9.13
N ALA A 252 -16.27 6.05 8.60
CA ALA A 252 -16.55 6.73 7.34
C ALA A 252 -16.37 5.81 6.13
N ALA A 253 -15.41 4.88 6.18
CA ALA A 253 -15.14 3.95 5.07
C ALA A 253 -16.16 2.80 4.97
N MET A 254 -16.88 2.49 6.05
CA MET A 254 -17.99 1.53 6.02
C MET A 254 -19.10 1.98 5.06
N GLY A 255 -19.38 3.30 4.98
CA GLY A 255 -20.47 3.80 4.16
C GLY A 255 -21.78 3.03 4.45
N ASP A 256 -22.35 2.45 3.41
CA ASP A 256 -23.55 1.61 3.48
C ASP A 256 -23.24 0.10 3.62
N THR A 257 -21.95 -0.27 3.76
CA THR A 257 -21.55 -1.68 3.89
C THR A 257 -21.85 -2.19 5.31
N ALA A 258 -22.67 -3.22 5.42
CA ALA A 258 -22.93 -3.87 6.69
C ALA A 258 -21.74 -4.74 7.13
N PRO A 259 -21.47 -4.90 8.44
CA PRO A 259 -20.35 -5.71 8.92
C PRO A 259 -20.36 -7.16 8.40
N ASP A 260 -21.53 -7.75 8.26
CA ASP A 260 -21.70 -9.12 7.78
C ASP A 260 -21.46 -9.29 6.27
N GLU A 261 -21.38 -8.21 5.50
CA GLU A 261 -20.94 -8.23 4.10
C GLU A 261 -19.40 -8.32 3.94
N LEU A 262 -18.65 -7.94 4.99
CA LEU A 262 -17.19 -7.92 4.94
C LEU A 262 -16.59 -9.34 4.99
N ALA A 263 -15.77 -9.66 4.00
CA ALA A 263 -14.93 -10.85 4.01
C ALA A 263 -13.85 -10.74 5.10
N PHE A 264 -13.19 -9.58 5.16
CA PHE A 264 -12.13 -9.30 6.12
C PHE A 264 -11.83 -7.79 6.19
N ILE A 265 -10.99 -7.44 7.15
CA ILE A 265 -10.33 -6.14 7.27
C ILE A 265 -8.83 -6.35 7.03
N ASN A 266 -8.29 -5.77 5.95
CA ASN A 266 -6.86 -5.72 5.74
C ASN A 266 -6.29 -4.50 6.47
N VAL A 267 -5.55 -4.75 7.53
CA VAL A 267 -5.03 -3.72 8.45
C VAL A 267 -3.66 -3.21 8.05
N HIS A 268 -3.19 -2.17 8.72
CA HIS A 268 -1.81 -1.71 8.61
C HIS A 268 -0.84 -2.78 9.14
N GLY A 269 -1.03 -3.24 10.37
CA GLY A 269 -0.39 -4.41 10.95
C GLY A 269 1.13 -4.42 10.77
N THR A 270 1.82 -3.49 11.40
CA THR A 270 3.26 -3.27 11.21
C THR A 270 4.14 -4.11 12.13
N SER A 271 3.55 -4.95 13.01
CA SER A 271 4.32 -5.68 14.03
C SER A 271 4.99 -4.75 15.07
N THR A 272 4.56 -3.50 15.15
CA THR A 272 5.01 -2.59 16.22
C THR A 272 4.05 -2.61 17.39
N MET A 273 4.60 -2.49 18.62
CA MET A 273 3.81 -2.59 19.86
C MET A 273 2.60 -1.66 19.86
N TYR A 274 2.81 -0.40 19.46
CA TYR A 274 1.78 0.64 19.58
C TYR A 274 0.77 0.63 18.43
N ASN A 275 1.22 0.37 17.19
CA ASN A 275 0.31 0.39 16.04
C ASN A 275 -0.69 -0.76 16.10
N ASP A 276 -0.22 -1.99 16.33
CA ASP A 276 -1.10 -3.15 16.33
C ASP A 276 -2.11 -3.11 17.50
N GLU A 277 -1.67 -2.60 18.67
CA GLU A 277 -2.54 -2.32 19.78
C GLU A 277 -3.62 -1.29 19.42
N MET A 278 -3.22 -0.16 18.81
CA MET A 278 -4.12 0.90 18.40
C MET A 278 -5.16 0.42 17.38
N GLU A 279 -4.73 -0.39 16.39
CA GLU A 279 -5.65 -0.92 15.37
C GLU A 279 -6.66 -1.88 15.99
N SER A 280 -6.24 -2.75 16.93
CA SER A 280 -7.13 -3.65 17.65
C SER A 280 -8.20 -2.86 18.43
N ALA A 281 -7.82 -1.78 19.12
CA ALA A 281 -8.73 -0.90 19.83
C ALA A 281 -9.71 -0.18 18.88
N ALA A 282 -9.25 0.28 17.72
CA ALA A 282 -10.10 0.95 16.74
C ALA A 282 -11.15 -0.01 16.13
N ILE A 283 -10.76 -1.25 15.85
CA ILE A 283 -11.66 -2.31 15.33
C ILE A 283 -12.72 -2.67 16.38
N ASP A 284 -12.34 -2.83 17.65
CA ASP A 284 -13.27 -3.09 18.75
C ASP A 284 -14.28 -1.95 18.90
N ARG A 285 -13.82 -0.71 18.95
CA ARG A 285 -14.68 0.48 19.03
C ARG A 285 -15.63 0.60 17.84
N ALA A 286 -15.23 0.09 16.67
CA ALA A 286 -16.10 0.06 15.48
C ALA A 286 -17.14 -1.07 15.53
N GLY A 287 -17.06 -1.99 16.50
CA GLY A 287 -17.93 -3.16 16.62
C GLY A 287 -17.62 -4.24 15.58
N LEU A 288 -16.33 -4.39 15.17
CA LEU A 288 -15.92 -5.25 14.06
C LEU A 288 -15.01 -6.41 14.51
N LEU A 289 -14.96 -6.75 15.80
CA LEU A 289 -14.10 -7.85 16.32
C LEU A 289 -14.42 -9.22 15.72
N ASP A 290 -15.66 -9.45 15.30
CA ASP A 290 -16.09 -10.72 14.69
C ASP A 290 -15.66 -10.84 13.21
N ILE A 291 -15.16 -9.78 12.61
CA ILE A 291 -14.71 -9.78 11.21
C ILE A 291 -13.26 -10.28 11.16
N PRO A 292 -12.93 -11.22 10.25
CA PRO A 292 -11.55 -11.64 10.05
C PRO A 292 -10.63 -10.46 9.75
N VAL A 293 -9.41 -10.49 10.30
CA VAL A 293 -8.39 -9.46 10.11
C VAL A 293 -7.15 -10.11 9.52
N ASN A 294 -6.47 -9.43 8.58
CA ASN A 294 -5.16 -9.86 8.10
C ASN A 294 -4.20 -8.69 7.88
N SER A 295 -2.90 -8.98 7.98
CA SER A 295 -1.81 -8.09 7.57
C SER A 295 -0.92 -8.78 6.54
N LEU A 296 -0.51 -8.05 5.51
CA LEU A 296 0.38 -8.55 4.46
C LEU A 296 1.85 -8.14 4.67
N LYS A 297 2.17 -7.47 5.78
CA LYS A 297 3.53 -6.99 6.09
C LYS A 297 4.54 -8.14 6.28
N GLY A 298 4.09 -9.31 6.75
CA GLY A 298 4.95 -10.48 6.89
C GLY A 298 5.43 -11.08 5.54
N TYR A 299 4.86 -10.65 4.41
CA TYR A 299 5.25 -11.09 3.07
C TYR A 299 6.21 -10.12 2.37
N TYR A 300 5.95 -8.81 2.49
CA TYR A 300 6.63 -7.74 1.74
C TYR A 300 7.43 -6.79 2.61
N GLY A 301 7.29 -6.87 3.93
CA GLY A 301 7.65 -5.74 4.76
C GLY A 301 6.70 -4.55 4.54
N HIS A 302 7.06 -3.41 5.04
CA HIS A 302 6.33 -2.16 4.85
C HIS A 302 6.83 -1.43 3.60
N THR A 303 6.06 -1.47 2.52
CA THR A 303 6.38 -0.84 1.23
C THR A 303 5.98 0.65 1.16
N MET A 304 5.74 1.28 2.29
CA MET A 304 5.47 2.72 2.49
C MET A 304 4.43 3.29 1.53
N GLY A 305 4.81 4.13 0.55
CA GLY A 305 3.88 4.74 -0.42
C GLY A 305 3.20 3.73 -1.35
N ALA A 306 3.80 2.56 -1.57
CA ALA A 306 3.17 1.48 -2.34
C ALA A 306 2.14 0.69 -1.53
N ALA A 307 2.29 0.60 -0.20
CA ALA A 307 1.54 -0.32 0.66
C ALA A 307 0.01 -0.24 0.45
N GLY A 308 -0.53 0.97 0.38
CA GLY A 308 -1.98 1.18 0.20
C GLY A 308 -2.51 0.65 -1.11
N VAL A 309 -1.75 0.74 -2.20
CA VAL A 309 -2.16 0.25 -3.52
C VAL A 309 -1.91 -1.25 -3.63
N LEU A 310 -0.70 -1.71 -3.29
CA LEU A 310 -0.31 -3.12 -3.34
C LEU A 310 -1.26 -4.01 -2.53
N GLU A 311 -1.48 -3.66 -1.27
CA GLU A 311 -2.32 -4.46 -0.36
C GLU A 311 -3.80 -4.41 -0.76
N THR A 312 -4.28 -3.30 -1.36
CA THR A 312 -5.63 -3.22 -1.95
C THR A 312 -5.78 -4.21 -3.11
N ILE A 313 -4.83 -4.23 -4.04
CA ILE A 313 -4.87 -5.13 -5.21
C ILE A 313 -4.84 -6.59 -4.77
N LEU A 314 -3.95 -6.96 -3.84
CA LEU A 314 -3.90 -8.33 -3.29
C LEU A 314 -5.17 -8.73 -2.56
N SER A 315 -5.80 -7.80 -1.83
CA SER A 315 -7.08 -8.03 -1.16
C SER A 315 -8.20 -8.28 -2.17
N MET A 316 -8.22 -7.55 -3.29
CA MET A 316 -9.16 -7.79 -4.40
C MET A 316 -8.93 -9.18 -5.00
N ALA A 317 -7.68 -9.53 -5.34
CA ALA A 317 -7.33 -10.82 -5.90
C ALA A 317 -7.69 -11.98 -4.94
N ALA A 318 -7.54 -11.79 -3.64
CA ALA A 318 -7.91 -12.78 -2.64
C ALA A 318 -9.43 -13.03 -2.59
N VAL A 319 -10.24 -11.97 -2.62
CA VAL A 319 -11.70 -12.12 -2.69
C VAL A 319 -12.15 -12.73 -4.02
N ASP A 320 -11.51 -12.37 -5.15
CA ASP A 320 -11.79 -12.97 -6.47
C ASP A 320 -11.57 -14.48 -6.47
N ASP A 321 -10.58 -14.95 -5.72
CA ASP A 321 -10.24 -16.36 -5.51
C ASP A 321 -11.03 -17.01 -4.35
N GLY A 322 -11.93 -16.29 -3.68
CA GLY A 322 -12.70 -16.78 -2.53
C GLY A 322 -11.83 -17.07 -1.30
N THR A 323 -10.73 -16.36 -1.12
CA THR A 323 -9.72 -16.60 -0.08
C THR A 323 -9.57 -15.39 0.85
N ILE A 324 -9.42 -15.62 2.15
CA ILE A 324 -8.86 -14.68 3.12
C ILE A 324 -7.40 -15.10 3.32
N LEU A 325 -6.46 -14.24 2.95
CA LEU A 325 -5.03 -14.52 3.13
C LEU A 325 -4.66 -14.52 4.62
N GLY A 326 -3.80 -15.46 5.02
CA GLY A 326 -3.27 -15.53 6.37
C GLY A 326 -2.31 -14.38 6.69
N THR A 327 -2.13 -14.11 7.97
CA THR A 327 -1.12 -13.17 8.48
C THR A 327 0.17 -13.93 8.76
N ARG A 328 1.15 -13.81 7.85
CA ARG A 328 2.45 -14.46 8.02
C ARG A 328 3.18 -13.91 9.25
N GLY A 329 3.80 -14.79 10.02
CA GLY A 329 4.51 -14.48 11.27
C GLY A 329 3.63 -14.44 12.51
N TYR A 330 2.30 -14.55 12.38
CA TYR A 330 1.39 -14.63 13.51
C TYR A 330 1.29 -16.06 14.07
N GLU A 331 1.42 -16.20 15.37
CA GLU A 331 1.24 -17.46 16.12
C GLU A 331 0.31 -17.28 17.32
N GLU A 332 0.57 -16.26 18.16
CA GLU A 332 -0.20 -15.98 19.38
C GLU A 332 -0.58 -14.52 19.47
N LEU A 333 -1.83 -14.23 19.87
CA LEU A 333 -2.35 -12.86 19.94
C LEU A 333 -1.67 -12.05 21.06
N GLY A 334 -1.02 -10.95 20.65
CA GLY A 334 -0.27 -10.07 21.53
C GLY A 334 -0.87 -8.67 21.72
N VAL A 335 -2.17 -8.47 21.39
CA VAL A 335 -2.89 -7.20 21.59
C VAL A 335 -4.05 -7.37 22.55
N SER A 336 -4.49 -6.27 23.19
CA SER A 336 -5.50 -6.31 24.24
C SER A 336 -6.91 -6.63 23.76
N HIS A 337 -7.25 -6.22 22.52
CA HIS A 337 -8.56 -6.45 21.91
C HIS A 337 -8.49 -7.70 21.02
N LYS A 338 -9.41 -8.65 21.24
CA LYS A 338 -9.39 -9.99 20.61
C LYS A 338 -9.84 -9.94 19.13
N VAL A 339 -9.02 -9.32 18.27
CA VAL A 339 -9.23 -9.35 16.82
C VAL A 339 -9.08 -10.76 16.25
N LYS A 340 -9.83 -11.08 15.20
CA LYS A 340 -9.91 -12.42 14.64
C LYS A 340 -8.85 -12.60 13.53
N LEU A 341 -7.63 -12.97 13.94
CA LEU A 341 -6.50 -13.28 13.04
C LEU A 341 -6.29 -14.78 12.83
N SER A 342 -5.65 -15.11 11.71
CA SER A 342 -5.16 -16.46 11.40
C SER A 342 -3.85 -16.38 10.64
N ALA A 343 -2.91 -17.28 10.92
CA ALA A 343 -1.71 -17.50 10.11
C ALA A 343 -2.03 -18.23 8.80
N GLN A 344 -3.14 -18.95 8.75
CA GLN A 344 -3.55 -19.78 7.62
C GLN A 344 -4.60 -19.06 6.76
N ASN A 345 -4.55 -19.33 5.45
CA ASN A 345 -5.59 -18.91 4.54
C ASN A 345 -6.93 -19.56 4.91
N ALA A 346 -8.02 -18.82 4.73
CA ALA A 346 -9.37 -19.30 4.99
C ALA A 346 -10.31 -19.02 3.80
N PRO A 347 -11.35 -19.83 3.56
CA PRO A 347 -12.30 -19.57 2.49
C PRO A 347 -13.26 -18.43 2.84
N THR A 348 -13.74 -17.72 1.81
CA THR A 348 -14.82 -16.73 1.93
C THR A 348 -15.70 -16.71 0.70
N THR A 349 -16.98 -16.42 0.88
CA THR A 349 -17.94 -16.15 -0.20
C THR A 349 -18.37 -14.68 -0.24
N LYS A 350 -17.90 -13.89 0.73
CA LYS A 350 -18.23 -12.48 0.86
C LYS A 350 -17.45 -11.64 -0.17
N GLN A 351 -18.03 -10.54 -0.61
CA GLN A 351 -17.56 -9.76 -1.76
C GLN A 351 -17.12 -8.33 -1.40
N ALA A 352 -16.93 -8.03 -0.12
CA ALA A 352 -16.47 -6.71 0.34
C ALA A 352 -15.34 -6.84 1.36
N PHE A 353 -14.48 -5.84 1.42
CA PHE A 353 -13.45 -5.73 2.46
C PHE A 353 -13.17 -4.25 2.79
N LEU A 354 -12.56 -4.03 3.96
CA LEU A 354 -11.97 -2.75 4.35
C LEU A 354 -10.46 -2.83 4.26
N LYS A 355 -9.83 -1.77 3.73
CA LYS A 355 -8.40 -1.53 3.80
C LYS A 355 -8.12 -0.41 4.78
N LEU A 356 -7.24 -0.66 5.77
CA LEU A 356 -6.80 0.31 6.78
C LEU A 356 -5.31 0.59 6.64
N LEU A 357 -4.91 1.82 6.87
CA LEU A 357 -3.52 2.22 7.04
C LEU A 357 -3.40 3.31 8.11
N SER A 358 -2.30 3.27 8.84
CA SER A 358 -1.89 4.30 9.79
C SER A 358 -0.48 4.78 9.46
N GLY A 359 -0.12 5.98 9.86
CA GLY A 359 1.19 6.55 9.57
C GLY A 359 1.67 7.52 10.64
N PHE A 360 2.96 7.76 10.63
CA PHE A 360 3.58 8.79 11.47
C PHE A 360 2.90 10.15 11.26
N GLY A 361 2.84 10.97 12.32
CA GLY A 361 2.08 12.21 12.33
C GLY A 361 0.61 12.03 12.75
N GLY A 362 0.21 10.82 13.16
CA GLY A 362 -1.16 10.50 13.61
C GLY A 362 -2.16 10.41 12.45
N CYS A 363 -1.69 10.22 11.22
CA CYS A 363 -2.55 10.09 10.06
C CYS A 363 -3.08 8.66 9.93
N ASN A 364 -4.37 8.54 9.60
CA ASN A 364 -5.07 7.26 9.44
C ASN A 364 -5.95 7.33 8.19
N ALA A 365 -5.98 6.24 7.42
CA ALA A 365 -6.85 6.11 6.26
C ALA A 365 -7.60 4.78 6.29
N ALA A 366 -8.83 4.81 5.83
CA ALA A 366 -9.62 3.62 5.58
C ALA A 366 -10.39 3.76 4.27
N MET A 367 -10.56 2.66 3.55
CA MET A 367 -11.32 2.61 2.30
C MET A 367 -12.05 1.28 2.17
N GLY A 368 -13.32 1.35 1.78
CA GLY A 368 -14.18 0.21 1.54
C GLY A 368 -14.22 -0.16 0.06
N PHE A 369 -14.15 -1.45 -0.22
CA PHE A 369 -14.22 -2.00 -1.56
C PHE A 369 -15.28 -3.10 -1.63
N ARG A 370 -15.99 -3.17 -2.75
CA ARG A 370 -17.00 -4.20 -3.00
C ARG A 370 -16.88 -4.73 -4.43
N ARG A 371 -16.89 -6.04 -4.57
CA ARG A 371 -17.02 -6.72 -5.86
C ARG A 371 -18.53 -6.82 -6.21
N ARG A 372 -18.86 -6.47 -7.39
CA ARG A 372 -20.26 -6.48 -7.85
C ARG A 372 -20.74 -7.92 -8.11
N SER A 373 -21.89 -8.24 -7.57
CA SER A 373 -22.56 -9.55 -7.70
C SER A 373 -23.26 -9.71 -9.07
#